data_4543c0cd9fdfb0922c9e871f0cf4e6a6
#
_entry.id   4543c0cd9fdfb0922c9e871f0cf4e6a6
#
_cell.length_a   1.000
_cell.length_b   1.000
_cell.length_c   1.000
_cell.angle_alpha   90.00
_cell.angle_beta   90.00
_cell.angle_gamma   90.00
#
_symmetry.space_group_name_H-M   'P 1'
#
loop_
_entity.id
_entity.type
_entity.pdbx_description
1 polymer ?
#
loop_
_entity_poly.entity_id
_entity_poly.type
_entity_poly.pdbx_seq_one_letter_code
_entity_poly.pdbx_strand_id
1 'polypeptide(L)'
;MLLPKGGVSWKAARASLPPTRAIWVLLTRTRFLLLLAVTGTIILLWRGISSSAPQMKSFYCWGPNKPPSEMSQNEQAAWNAHHHTPVIFNHHAPLVVNESTIDHVDLNPIKSTTKAVQNEERVLILTPLKDAAPYLSKFFELLAELTYPHNLIDLGFLVGDSTDDTLAVLSAELNRLQKRPDKFRSAMIVEKDFGFKLSQNVEERHSFEAQGPRRKAMGKARNYLLTTALKPEHSWVYWRDVDIVDSPEKILEDFIAHDRDILVPNIWFHRYENGKDIEGRFDYNSWVESDKGRALTNKLDKDVVLAEGYKQYDTGRTYMARMGDWRNNKDEEIELDGIGGVNILVKADVHRSGINFPCYAFENQAETEGFAKMAKRAGYGVYGLPNYVVWHIDTEEKGGNV
;
A
#
# COMPACT_ATOMS: atom_id res chain seq x y z
N MET A 1 17.22 -92.13 1.58
CA MET A 1 17.73 -91.70 2.90
C MET A 1 16.65 -90.94 3.57
N LEU A 2 16.16 -91.43 4.68
CA LEU A 2 14.86 -91.07 5.30
C LEU A 2 14.89 -89.70 6.03
N LEU A 3 13.88 -88.93 5.79
CA LEU A 3 13.57 -87.67 6.58
C LEU A 3 12.86 -88.08 7.89
N PRO A 4 13.16 -87.53 9.06
CA PRO A 4 12.35 -87.70 10.25
C PRO A 4 11.15 -86.80 10.29
N LYS A 5 9.95 -87.33 10.40
CA LYS A 5 8.73 -86.67 10.73
C LYS A 5 8.74 -86.30 12.23
N GLY A 6 8.88 -85.06 12.55
CA GLY A 6 8.65 -84.48 13.88
C GLY A 6 7.31 -83.77 13.92
N GLY A 7 6.26 -84.42 14.32
CA GLY A 7 4.95 -83.83 14.54
C GLY A 7 4.93 -83.08 15.86
N VAL A 8 4.80 -81.77 15.76
CA VAL A 8 4.59 -80.88 16.94
C VAL A 8 3.13 -81.04 17.39
N SER A 9 2.98 -81.60 18.58
CA SER A 9 1.69 -81.88 19.20
C SER A 9 0.98 -80.55 19.59
N TRP A 10 -0.14 -80.33 18.99
CA TRP A 10 -1.02 -79.18 19.26
C TRP A 10 -1.57 -79.11 20.69
N LYS A 11 -1.37 -80.12 21.52
CA LYS A 11 -1.81 -80.17 22.92
C LYS A 11 -0.90 -79.38 23.86
N ALA A 12 0.36 -79.16 23.51
CA ALA A 12 1.29 -78.44 24.37
C ALA A 12 1.10 -76.87 24.27
N ALA A 13 0.53 -76.42 23.17
CA ALA A 13 0.31 -74.97 22.98
C ALA A 13 -0.92 -74.38 23.75
N ARG A 14 -1.86 -75.30 24.20
CA ARG A 14 -3.03 -74.83 24.97
C ARG A 14 -2.75 -74.65 26.48
N ALA A 15 -1.67 -75.23 26.98
CA ALA A 15 -1.35 -75.18 28.41
C ALA A 15 -0.64 -73.89 28.83
N SER A 16 -0.22 -73.03 27.88
CA SER A 16 0.53 -71.79 28.16
C SER A 16 -0.32 -70.53 28.05
N LEU A 17 -1.63 -70.61 27.78
CA LEU A 17 -2.48 -69.40 27.72
C LEU A 17 -2.96 -69.08 29.15
N PRO A 18 -2.79 -67.84 29.58
CA PRO A 18 -3.25 -67.39 30.88
C PRO A 18 -4.79 -67.48 30.97
N PRO A 19 -5.36 -67.71 32.18
CA PRO A 19 -6.80 -67.87 32.35
C PRO A 19 -7.53 -66.59 31.83
N THR A 20 -8.70 -66.82 31.22
CA THR A 20 -9.48 -65.80 30.51
C THR A 20 -9.65 -64.47 31.27
N ARG A 21 -9.71 -64.53 32.59
CA ARG A 21 -9.71 -63.32 33.43
C ARG A 21 -8.39 -62.51 33.37
N ALA A 22 -7.26 -63.20 33.31
CA ALA A 22 -5.96 -62.51 33.22
C ALA A 22 -5.74 -61.89 31.84
N ILE A 23 -6.21 -62.53 30.80
CA ILE A 23 -6.21 -61.97 29.44
C ILE A 23 -7.15 -60.75 29.35
N TRP A 24 -8.30 -60.78 30.01
CA TRP A 24 -9.27 -59.70 30.02
C TRP A 24 -8.73 -58.49 30.77
N VAL A 25 -8.07 -58.70 31.91
CA VAL A 25 -7.39 -57.63 32.67
C VAL A 25 -6.21 -57.06 31.89
N LEU A 26 -5.46 -57.90 31.18
CA LEU A 26 -4.34 -57.42 30.34
C LEU A 26 -4.84 -56.62 29.14
N LEU A 27 -5.91 -57.06 28.50
CA LEU A 27 -6.55 -56.36 27.37
C LEU A 27 -7.20 -55.03 27.80
N THR A 28 -7.79 -54.98 28.97
CA THR A 28 -8.33 -53.72 29.52
C THR A 28 -7.22 -52.75 29.95
N ARG A 29 -6.14 -53.25 30.54
CA ARG A 29 -4.94 -52.44 30.84
C ARG A 29 -4.24 -51.95 29.56
N THR A 30 -4.06 -52.83 28.58
CA THR A 30 -3.47 -52.40 27.30
C THR A 30 -4.33 -51.42 26.53
N ARG A 31 -5.65 -51.59 26.55
CA ARG A 31 -6.57 -50.57 25.98
C ARG A 31 -6.49 -49.26 26.72
N PHE A 32 -6.40 -49.27 28.04
CA PHE A 32 -6.22 -48.08 28.86
C PHE A 32 -4.85 -47.41 28.62
N LEU A 33 -3.79 -48.17 28.52
CA LEU A 33 -2.46 -47.68 28.16
C LEU A 33 -2.39 -47.15 26.73
N LEU A 34 -3.07 -47.79 25.78
CA LEU A 34 -3.22 -47.28 24.41
C LEU A 34 -4.00 -45.98 24.39
N LEU A 35 -5.07 -45.85 25.17
CA LEU A 35 -5.87 -44.65 25.26
C LEU A 35 -5.06 -43.52 25.88
N LEU A 36 -4.26 -43.76 26.91
CA LEU A 36 -3.32 -42.81 27.49
C LEU A 36 -2.20 -42.40 26.50
N ALA A 37 -1.67 -43.38 25.72
CA ALA A 37 -0.66 -43.07 24.72
C ALA A 37 -1.24 -42.20 23.59
N VAL A 38 -2.44 -42.55 23.10
CA VAL A 38 -3.12 -41.78 22.06
C VAL A 38 -3.48 -40.36 22.55
N THR A 39 -4.06 -40.26 23.77
CA THR A 39 -4.35 -38.91 24.36
C THR A 39 -3.08 -38.12 24.64
N GLY A 40 -2.03 -38.75 25.12
CA GLY A 40 -0.72 -38.12 25.31
C GLY A 40 -0.13 -37.64 23.99
N THR A 41 -0.22 -38.44 22.94
CA THR A 41 0.24 -38.05 21.60
C THR A 41 -0.61 -36.90 21.03
N ILE A 42 -1.94 -36.97 21.19
CA ILE A 42 -2.83 -35.87 20.79
C ILE A 42 -2.49 -34.57 21.55
N ILE A 43 -2.24 -34.64 22.86
CA ILE A 43 -1.86 -33.50 23.67
C ILE A 43 -0.48 -32.97 23.25
N LEU A 44 0.48 -33.84 22.93
CA LEU A 44 1.80 -33.43 22.45
C LEU A 44 1.73 -32.80 21.05
N LEU A 45 0.93 -33.38 20.15
CA LEU A 45 0.67 -32.81 18.84
C LEU A 45 -0.07 -31.47 18.96
N TRP A 46 -1.07 -31.38 19.84
CA TRP A 46 -1.80 -30.15 20.09
C TRP A 46 -0.91 -29.08 20.71
N ARG A 47 -0.04 -29.44 21.67
CA ARG A 47 1.00 -28.54 22.18
C ARG A 47 2.04 -28.17 21.14
N GLY A 48 2.46 -29.11 20.29
CA GLY A 48 3.35 -28.83 19.16
C GLY A 48 2.74 -27.86 18.14
N ILE A 49 1.45 -28.00 17.88
CA ILE A 49 0.70 -27.11 16.97
C ILE A 49 0.38 -25.76 17.65
N SER A 50 0.03 -25.77 18.95
CA SER A 50 -0.28 -24.54 19.69
C SER A 50 0.95 -23.84 20.27
N SER A 51 2.10 -24.49 20.35
CA SER A 51 3.37 -23.88 20.75
C SER A 51 4.16 -23.30 19.58
N SER A 52 3.62 -23.31 18.35
CA SER A 52 4.05 -22.37 17.32
C SER A 52 3.54 -20.97 17.70
N ALA A 53 3.97 -20.48 18.88
CA ALA A 53 4.04 -19.04 19.11
C ALA A 53 4.71 -18.45 17.87
N PRO A 54 4.21 -17.34 17.32
CA PRO A 54 4.84 -16.67 16.21
C PRO A 54 6.31 -16.48 16.57
N GLN A 55 7.16 -17.28 15.94
CA GLN A 55 8.59 -17.22 16.25
C GLN A 55 9.02 -15.79 15.92
N MET A 56 9.81 -15.19 16.82
CA MET A 56 10.42 -13.87 16.62
C MET A 56 11.15 -13.71 15.26
N LYS A 57 11.32 -14.77 14.50
CA LYS A 57 11.77 -14.72 13.11
C LYS A 57 10.91 -13.84 12.23
N SER A 58 9.61 -13.70 12.50
CA SER A 58 8.73 -12.79 11.76
C SER A 58 9.01 -11.33 12.08
N PHE A 59 9.70 -11.01 13.17
CA PHE A 59 10.03 -9.64 13.54
C PHE A 59 11.12 -9.03 12.62
N TYR A 60 12.05 -9.86 12.14
CA TYR A 60 13.14 -9.43 11.26
C TYR A 60 12.97 -9.89 9.82
N CYS A 61 12.05 -10.79 9.55
CA CYS A 61 11.69 -11.19 8.19
C CYS A 61 10.48 -10.37 7.77
N TRP A 62 10.73 -9.39 6.95
CA TRP A 62 9.75 -8.52 6.33
C TRP A 62 8.57 -9.27 5.78
N GLY A 63 7.41 -8.97 6.32
CA GLY A 63 6.09 -9.25 5.83
C GLY A 63 5.80 -10.67 5.30
N PRO A 64 4.57 -11.07 5.32
CA PRO A 64 4.20 -12.30 4.65
C PRO A 64 4.45 -12.15 3.15
N ASN A 65 4.99 -13.20 2.53
CA ASN A 65 5.13 -13.25 1.08
C ASN A 65 3.78 -13.25 0.33
N LYS A 66 2.68 -13.04 1.07
CA LYS A 66 1.30 -13.05 0.59
C LYS A 66 0.53 -11.88 1.17
N PRO A 67 -0.34 -11.25 0.42
CA PRO A 67 -1.29 -10.27 0.95
C PRO A 67 -2.23 -10.93 1.97
N PRO A 68 -2.80 -10.18 2.93
CA PRO A 68 -3.72 -10.73 3.94
C PRO A 68 -4.89 -11.53 3.37
N SER A 69 -5.37 -11.16 2.18
CA SER A 69 -6.44 -11.87 1.47
C SER A 69 -6.07 -13.28 0.99
N GLU A 70 -4.78 -13.57 0.84
CA GLU A 70 -4.25 -14.87 0.41
C GLU A 70 -3.65 -15.68 1.56
N MET A 71 -3.68 -15.14 2.77
CA MET A 71 -3.22 -15.84 3.96
C MET A 71 -4.23 -16.88 4.42
N SER A 72 -3.73 -18.03 4.88
CA SER A 72 -4.54 -18.96 5.66
C SER A 72 -5.00 -18.31 6.97
N GLN A 73 -6.08 -18.81 7.57
CA GLN A 73 -6.58 -18.30 8.85
C GLN A 73 -5.49 -18.25 9.95
N ASN A 74 -4.58 -19.22 9.97
CA ASN A 74 -3.48 -19.26 10.94
C ASN A 74 -2.41 -18.19 10.65
N GLU A 75 -2.08 -17.97 9.38
CA GLU A 75 -1.17 -16.89 8.96
C GLU A 75 -1.77 -15.53 9.26
N GLN A 76 -3.07 -15.35 9.00
CA GLN A 76 -3.79 -14.12 9.29
C GLN A 76 -3.92 -13.85 10.80
N ALA A 77 -4.17 -14.90 11.60
CA ALA A 77 -4.18 -14.78 13.06
C ALA A 77 -2.80 -14.43 13.61
N ALA A 78 -1.73 -15.04 13.08
CA ALA A 78 -0.36 -14.73 13.47
C ALA A 78 0.04 -13.31 13.05
N TRP A 79 -0.36 -12.88 11.86
CA TRP A 79 -0.18 -11.51 11.38
C TRP A 79 -0.89 -10.49 12.27
N ASN A 80 -2.18 -10.72 12.57
CA ASN A 80 -2.95 -9.85 13.44
C ASN A 80 -2.39 -9.83 14.87
N ALA A 81 -1.98 -10.97 15.43
CA ALA A 81 -1.34 -11.04 16.72
C ALA A 81 -0.03 -10.24 16.75
N HIS A 82 0.76 -10.33 15.69
CA HIS A 82 2.02 -9.58 15.58
C HIS A 82 1.78 -8.06 15.51
N HIS A 83 0.78 -7.62 14.74
CA HIS A 83 0.45 -6.19 14.61
C HIS A 83 -0.26 -5.60 15.83
N HIS A 84 -1.01 -6.41 16.57
CA HIS A 84 -1.84 -5.93 17.69
C HIS A 84 -1.29 -6.30 19.07
N THR A 85 -0.24 -7.14 19.15
CA THR A 85 0.38 -7.44 20.45
C THR A 85 1.24 -6.25 20.87
N PRO A 86 0.93 -5.59 21.99
CA PRO A 86 1.78 -4.51 22.48
C PRO A 86 3.15 -5.08 22.82
N VAL A 87 4.18 -4.58 22.19
CA VAL A 87 5.56 -4.88 22.57
C VAL A 87 5.90 -3.98 23.75
N ILE A 88 6.06 -4.58 24.93
CA ILE A 88 6.49 -3.83 26.12
C ILE A 88 8.00 -3.69 26.05
N PHE A 89 8.46 -2.53 25.62
CA PHE A 89 9.86 -2.16 25.72
C PHE A 89 10.13 -1.53 27.08
N ASN A 90 11.26 -1.88 27.69
CA ASN A 90 11.70 -1.26 28.93
C ASN A 90 12.41 0.08 28.62
N HIS A 91 11.64 1.15 28.48
CA HIS A 91 12.14 2.51 28.21
C HIS A 91 12.43 3.30 29.50
N HIS A 92 12.59 2.63 30.65
CA HIS A 92 12.70 3.32 31.94
C HIS A 92 14.09 3.87 32.24
N ALA A 93 15.11 3.49 31.46
CA ALA A 93 16.42 4.10 31.63
C ALA A 93 16.45 5.48 30.96
N PRO A 94 16.82 6.55 31.69
CA PRO A 94 16.93 7.87 31.06
C PRO A 94 18.02 7.82 29.99
N LEU A 95 17.70 8.32 28.81
CA LEU A 95 18.66 8.48 27.74
C LEU A 95 19.61 9.64 28.08
N VAL A 96 20.91 9.35 28.17
CA VAL A 96 21.95 10.37 28.39
C VAL A 96 22.79 10.47 27.12
N VAL A 97 22.52 11.49 26.32
CA VAL A 97 23.24 11.76 25.07
C VAL A 97 23.81 13.17 25.06
N ASN A 98 24.86 13.39 24.29
CA ASN A 98 25.35 14.72 24.00
C ASN A 98 24.54 15.31 22.84
N GLU A 99 23.52 16.07 23.14
CA GLU A 99 22.57 16.66 22.17
C GLU A 99 23.25 17.60 21.15
N SER A 100 24.46 18.05 21.40
CA SER A 100 25.20 18.86 20.42
C SER A 100 25.76 18.03 19.25
N THR A 101 25.86 16.70 19.39
CA THR A 101 26.46 15.80 18.41
C THR A 101 25.64 14.55 18.13
N ILE A 102 24.57 14.32 18.90
CA ILE A 102 23.72 13.13 18.79
C ILE A 102 22.27 13.57 18.73
N ASP A 103 21.63 13.35 17.57
CA ASP A 103 20.19 13.52 17.43
C ASP A 103 19.48 12.27 17.94
N HIS A 104 18.55 12.46 18.87
CA HIS A 104 17.65 11.41 19.34
C HIS A 104 16.24 11.67 18.80
N VAL A 105 15.73 10.70 18.05
CA VAL A 105 14.38 10.75 17.48
C VAL A 105 13.58 9.56 17.99
N ASP A 106 12.51 9.82 18.74
CA ASP A 106 11.54 8.81 19.14
C ASP A 106 10.34 8.85 18.19
N LEU A 107 10.14 7.78 17.43
CA LEU A 107 9.01 7.62 16.49
C LEU A 107 7.79 6.93 17.12
N ASN A 108 7.92 6.39 18.36
CA ASN A 108 6.83 5.65 19.00
C ASN A 108 5.55 6.48 19.27
N PRO A 109 5.64 7.79 19.59
CA PRO A 109 4.45 8.62 19.76
C PRO A 109 3.79 9.03 18.44
N ILE A 110 4.52 8.93 17.31
CA ILE A 110 4.00 9.33 16.01
C ILE A 110 3.00 8.27 15.52
N LYS A 111 1.77 8.69 15.33
CA LYS A 111 0.65 7.82 14.92
C LYS A 111 -0.12 8.46 13.78
N SER A 112 -0.83 7.64 13.05
CA SER A 112 -1.80 8.05 12.02
C SER A 112 -3.17 7.54 12.47
N THR A 113 -4.04 8.44 12.89
CA THR A 113 -5.34 8.10 13.50
C THR A 113 -6.49 8.87 12.86
N THR A 114 -7.72 8.39 13.04
CA THR A 114 -8.93 9.10 12.59
C THR A 114 -9.16 10.43 13.34
N LYS A 115 -8.46 10.67 14.44
CA LYS A 115 -8.53 11.90 15.23
C LYS A 115 -7.34 12.82 14.98
N ALA A 116 -6.86 12.84 13.74
CA ALA A 116 -5.62 13.52 13.39
C ALA A 116 -5.57 14.99 13.79
N VAL A 117 -6.67 15.74 13.58
CA VAL A 117 -6.74 17.16 13.98
C VAL A 117 -6.64 17.33 15.50
N GLN A 118 -7.36 16.49 16.26
CA GLN A 118 -7.33 16.52 17.73
C GLN A 118 -5.98 16.12 18.31
N ASN A 119 -5.29 15.22 17.62
CA ASN A 119 -3.96 14.73 18.00
C ASN A 119 -2.83 15.58 17.43
N GLU A 120 -3.14 16.69 16.74
CA GLU A 120 -2.19 17.57 16.06
C GLU A 120 -1.25 16.81 15.10
N GLU A 121 -1.78 15.78 14.42
CA GLU A 121 -1.02 14.97 13.49
C GLU A 121 -0.62 15.77 12.25
N ARG A 122 0.65 15.68 11.85
CA ARG A 122 1.20 16.48 10.75
C ARG A 122 1.04 15.76 9.42
N VAL A 123 0.62 16.50 8.42
CA VAL A 123 0.46 16.06 7.04
C VAL A 123 1.58 16.67 6.18
N LEU A 124 2.24 15.85 5.38
CA LEU A 124 3.18 16.26 4.37
C LEU A 124 2.50 16.17 2.99
N ILE A 125 2.28 17.32 2.34
CA ILE A 125 1.74 17.37 0.96
C ILE A 125 2.92 17.39 0.00
N LEU A 126 2.94 16.45 -0.96
CA LEU A 126 4.02 16.28 -1.93
C LEU A 126 3.52 16.41 -3.37
N THR A 127 4.19 17.26 -4.15
CA THR A 127 3.85 17.52 -5.55
C THR A 127 5.12 17.59 -6.40
N PRO A 128 5.41 16.56 -7.24
CA PRO A 128 6.42 16.68 -8.28
C PRO A 128 5.93 17.55 -9.43
N LEU A 129 6.80 18.44 -9.93
CA LEU A 129 6.47 19.43 -10.93
C LEU A 129 7.43 19.35 -12.13
N LYS A 130 6.85 19.38 -13.33
CA LYS A 130 7.57 19.54 -14.60
C LYS A 130 6.68 20.29 -15.57
N ASP A 131 7.18 21.42 -16.11
CA ASP A 131 6.44 22.29 -17.04
C ASP A 131 5.01 22.61 -16.53
N ALA A 132 4.91 23.06 -15.27
CA ALA A 132 3.68 23.18 -14.51
C ALA A 132 3.22 24.63 -14.26
N ALA A 133 3.93 25.64 -14.79
CA ALA A 133 3.63 27.04 -14.55
C ALA A 133 2.15 27.43 -14.76
N PRO A 134 1.43 26.93 -15.79
CA PRO A 134 0.04 27.30 -16.03
C PRO A 134 -0.93 26.82 -14.95
N TYR A 135 -0.60 25.78 -14.19
CA TYR A 135 -1.51 25.13 -13.23
C TYR A 135 -1.31 25.66 -11.80
N LEU A 136 -0.16 26.25 -11.50
CA LEU A 136 0.24 26.59 -10.13
C LEU A 136 -0.74 27.56 -9.44
N SER A 137 -1.28 28.55 -10.16
CA SER A 137 -2.19 29.52 -9.54
C SER A 137 -3.45 28.85 -8.98
N LYS A 138 -4.10 27.97 -9.77
CA LYS A 138 -5.28 27.22 -9.33
C LYS A 138 -4.94 26.21 -8.24
N PHE A 139 -3.80 25.54 -8.36
CA PHE A 139 -3.31 24.62 -7.34
C PHE A 139 -3.16 25.28 -5.96
N PHE A 140 -2.57 26.47 -5.90
CA PHE A 140 -2.40 27.21 -4.64
C PHE A 140 -3.70 27.83 -4.11
N GLU A 141 -4.66 28.16 -4.98
CA GLU A 141 -6.01 28.52 -4.59
C GLU A 141 -6.66 27.36 -3.81
N LEU A 142 -6.70 26.15 -4.41
CA LEU A 142 -7.28 24.97 -3.80
C LEU A 142 -6.53 24.51 -2.53
N LEU A 143 -5.22 24.67 -2.45
CA LEU A 143 -4.48 24.42 -1.22
C LEU A 143 -4.89 25.37 -0.09
N ALA A 144 -5.11 26.64 -0.42
CA ALA A 144 -5.50 27.65 0.56
C ALA A 144 -6.94 27.48 1.08
N GLU A 145 -7.77 26.67 0.41
CA GLU A 145 -9.13 26.34 0.80
C GLU A 145 -9.21 25.10 1.71
N LEU A 146 -8.10 24.34 1.87
CA LEU A 146 -8.09 23.17 2.75
C LEU A 146 -8.48 23.55 4.18
N THR A 147 -9.38 22.76 4.78
CA THR A 147 -9.87 22.97 6.15
C THR A 147 -9.00 22.33 7.22
N TYR A 148 -8.13 21.39 6.86
CA TYR A 148 -7.14 20.87 7.78
C TYR A 148 -6.22 21.98 8.28
N PRO A 149 -5.92 22.08 9.58
CA PRO A 149 -5.15 23.20 10.12
C PRO A 149 -3.81 23.39 9.38
N HIS A 150 -3.61 24.52 8.72
CA HIS A 150 -2.44 24.80 7.89
C HIS A 150 -1.12 24.74 8.70
N ASN A 151 -1.17 25.09 9.99
CA ASN A 151 -0.01 24.96 10.89
C ASN A 151 0.39 23.51 11.18
N LEU A 152 -0.39 22.52 10.75
CA LEU A 152 -0.08 21.10 10.80
C LEU A 152 0.32 20.53 9.43
N ILE A 153 0.36 21.34 8.39
CA ILE A 153 0.69 20.94 7.02
C ILE A 153 2.07 21.44 6.62
N ASP A 154 2.90 20.56 6.12
CA ASP A 154 4.13 20.89 5.40
C ASP A 154 3.97 20.64 3.90
N LEU A 155 4.52 21.52 3.09
CA LEU A 155 4.47 21.42 1.64
C LEU A 155 5.84 21.04 1.09
N GLY A 156 5.90 20.06 0.20
CA GLY A 156 7.11 19.65 -0.50
C GLY A 156 6.91 19.63 -2.01
N PHE A 157 7.75 20.36 -2.74
CA PHE A 157 7.72 20.42 -4.20
C PHE A 157 9.05 19.97 -4.76
N LEU A 158 9.01 19.17 -5.83
CA LEU A 158 10.20 18.88 -6.62
C LEU A 158 10.03 19.48 -8.01
N VAL A 159 10.94 20.34 -8.41
CA VAL A 159 11.04 20.89 -9.76
C VAL A 159 12.22 20.23 -10.45
N GLY A 160 11.98 19.60 -11.59
CA GLY A 160 13.04 18.96 -12.34
C GLY A 160 12.74 18.88 -13.84
N ASP A 161 13.79 19.02 -14.63
CA ASP A 161 13.75 18.97 -16.10
C ASP A 161 12.68 19.91 -16.72
N SER A 162 12.27 21.00 -16.02
CA SER A 162 11.30 21.98 -16.52
C SER A 162 11.95 22.91 -17.53
N THR A 163 11.19 23.26 -18.56
CA THR A 163 11.61 24.17 -19.64
C THR A 163 10.86 25.50 -19.65
N ASP A 164 9.86 25.63 -18.76
CA ASP A 164 9.04 26.83 -18.56
C ASP A 164 9.40 27.56 -17.24
N ASP A 165 8.62 28.58 -16.88
CA ASP A 165 8.81 29.38 -15.67
C ASP A 165 8.30 28.72 -14.38
N THR A 166 8.15 27.39 -14.34
CA THR A 166 7.59 26.63 -13.19
C THR A 166 8.24 27.05 -11.87
N LEU A 167 9.57 27.10 -11.79
CA LEU A 167 10.29 27.44 -10.56
C LEU A 167 10.03 28.87 -10.09
N ALA A 168 10.01 29.82 -11.03
CA ALA A 168 9.76 31.23 -10.72
C ALA A 168 8.32 31.45 -10.22
N VAL A 169 7.32 30.83 -10.91
CA VAL A 169 5.91 30.92 -10.53
C VAL A 169 5.67 30.23 -9.18
N LEU A 170 6.23 29.02 -8.97
CA LEU A 170 6.17 28.30 -7.70
C LEU A 170 6.70 29.16 -6.54
N SER A 171 7.87 29.77 -6.72
CA SER A 171 8.48 30.63 -5.69
C SER A 171 7.61 31.85 -5.37
N ALA A 172 7.03 32.50 -6.38
CA ALA A 172 6.15 33.65 -6.21
C ALA A 172 4.86 33.24 -5.44
N GLU A 173 4.20 32.16 -5.83
CA GLU A 173 2.98 31.69 -5.18
C GLU A 173 3.23 31.23 -3.73
N LEU A 174 4.32 30.51 -3.46
CA LEU A 174 4.70 30.16 -2.09
C LEU A 174 4.97 31.37 -1.22
N ASN A 175 5.67 32.36 -1.75
CA ASN A 175 5.90 33.61 -1.02
C ASN A 175 4.59 34.33 -0.71
N ARG A 176 3.61 34.30 -1.61
CA ARG A 176 2.27 34.86 -1.40
C ARG A 176 1.52 34.10 -0.31
N LEU A 177 1.51 32.76 -0.40
CA LEU A 177 0.81 31.88 0.51
C LEU A 177 1.35 31.97 1.95
N GLN A 178 2.67 32.01 2.11
CA GLN A 178 3.33 32.05 3.42
C GLN A 178 3.29 33.42 4.11
N LYS A 179 2.78 34.46 3.43
CA LYS A 179 2.49 35.79 4.04
C LYS A 179 1.08 35.88 4.63
N ARG A 180 0.20 34.88 4.39
CA ARG A 180 -1.15 34.85 4.94
C ARG A 180 -1.12 34.66 6.46
N PRO A 181 -2.17 35.12 7.20
CA PRO A 181 -2.30 34.80 8.63
C PRO A 181 -2.40 33.31 8.92
N ASP A 182 -3.06 32.57 8.02
CA ASP A 182 -3.31 31.13 8.05
C ASP A 182 -2.26 30.35 7.21
N LYS A 183 -1.02 30.77 7.28
CA LYS A 183 0.08 30.16 6.52
C LYS A 183 0.32 28.70 6.89
N PHE A 184 0.83 27.94 5.95
CA PHE A 184 1.29 26.57 6.17
C PHE A 184 2.51 26.53 7.12
N ARG A 185 2.68 25.41 7.82
CA ARG A 185 3.76 25.23 8.80
C ARG A 185 5.13 25.44 8.18
N SER A 186 5.38 24.82 7.04
CA SER A 186 6.58 25.04 6.24
C SER A 186 6.34 24.68 4.77
N ALA A 187 7.26 25.14 3.91
CA ALA A 187 7.31 24.75 2.51
C ALA A 187 8.76 24.50 2.10
N MET A 188 8.96 23.51 1.24
CA MET A 188 10.27 23.10 0.71
C MET A 188 10.19 23.01 -0.81
N ILE A 189 11.16 23.60 -1.50
CA ILE A 189 11.41 23.40 -2.93
C ILE A 189 12.67 22.54 -3.06
N VAL A 190 12.56 21.44 -3.78
CA VAL A 190 13.66 20.55 -4.15
C VAL A 190 13.88 20.70 -5.66
N GLU A 191 15.06 21.12 -6.05
CA GLU A 191 15.44 21.17 -7.45
C GLU A 191 16.28 19.95 -7.80
N LYS A 192 15.85 19.18 -8.81
CA LYS A 192 16.60 18.02 -9.27
C LYS A 192 16.28 17.67 -10.72
N ASP A 193 17.23 17.91 -11.58
CA ASP A 193 17.18 17.44 -12.96
C ASP A 193 17.68 16.00 -13.05
N PHE A 194 16.93 15.18 -13.75
CA PHE A 194 17.24 13.76 -13.98
C PHE A 194 17.82 13.54 -15.39
N GLY A 195 17.75 14.55 -16.25
CA GLY A 195 18.16 14.49 -17.65
C GLY A 195 17.23 13.62 -18.51
N PHE A 196 15.97 13.46 -18.09
CA PHE A 196 14.99 12.71 -18.86
C PHE A 196 14.54 13.55 -20.05
N LYS A 197 14.98 13.15 -21.24
CA LYS A 197 14.51 13.69 -22.51
C LYS A 197 13.18 13.07 -22.92
N LEU A 198 12.22 13.07 -22.02
CA LEU A 198 10.85 12.67 -22.36
C LEU A 198 10.20 13.84 -23.07
N SER A 199 9.73 13.60 -24.30
CA SER A 199 8.97 14.59 -25.05
C SER A 199 7.75 15.03 -24.25
N GLN A 200 7.47 16.33 -24.23
CA GLN A 200 6.23 16.90 -23.72
C GLN A 200 5.16 16.93 -24.83
N ASN A 201 5.54 16.58 -26.06
CA ASN A 201 4.56 16.39 -27.12
C ASN A 201 3.54 15.33 -26.70
N VAL A 202 2.26 15.69 -26.78
CA VAL A 202 1.12 14.90 -26.31
C VAL A 202 1.11 13.51 -26.94
N GLU A 203 1.25 13.41 -28.25
CA GLU A 203 1.20 12.13 -28.99
C GLU A 203 2.38 11.23 -28.60
N GLU A 204 3.59 11.78 -28.48
CA GLU A 204 4.79 11.02 -28.15
C GLU A 204 4.79 10.55 -26.70
N ARG A 205 4.39 11.40 -25.73
CA ARG A 205 4.37 11.03 -24.32
C ARG A 205 3.27 10.02 -23.99
N HIS A 206 2.24 9.92 -24.83
CA HIS A 206 1.17 8.93 -24.71
C HIS A 206 1.37 7.72 -25.65
N SER A 207 2.50 7.60 -26.33
CA SER A 207 2.83 6.35 -27.01
C SER A 207 3.04 5.23 -25.99
N PHE A 208 2.67 4.01 -26.35
CA PHE A 208 2.85 2.84 -25.47
C PHE A 208 4.31 2.65 -25.06
N GLU A 209 5.25 2.83 -25.98
CA GLU A 209 6.69 2.66 -25.79
C GLU A 209 7.26 3.67 -24.78
N ALA A 210 6.65 4.85 -24.68
CA ALA A 210 7.07 5.89 -23.74
C ALA A 210 6.60 5.62 -22.32
N GLN A 211 5.56 4.80 -22.10
CA GLN A 211 4.94 4.62 -20.77
C GLN A 211 5.89 3.98 -19.75
N GLY A 212 6.58 2.92 -20.12
CA GLY A 212 7.51 2.25 -19.20
C GLY A 212 8.63 3.18 -18.70
N PRO A 213 9.41 3.80 -19.59
CA PRO A 213 10.42 4.79 -19.20
C PRO A 213 9.86 5.98 -18.42
N ARG A 214 8.70 6.53 -18.82
CA ARG A 214 8.05 7.67 -18.16
C ARG A 214 7.67 7.33 -16.72
N ARG A 215 6.98 6.20 -16.49
CA ARG A 215 6.57 5.76 -15.14
C ARG A 215 7.78 5.51 -14.23
N LYS A 216 8.82 4.87 -14.74
CA LYS A 216 10.08 4.69 -14.00
C LYS A 216 10.71 6.03 -13.61
N ALA A 217 10.68 7.02 -14.50
CA ALA A 217 11.17 8.36 -14.23
C ALA A 217 10.34 9.09 -13.17
N MET A 218 9.01 9.02 -13.25
CA MET A 218 8.09 9.61 -12.27
C MET A 218 8.27 8.95 -10.90
N GLY A 219 8.37 7.62 -10.83
CA GLY A 219 8.67 6.91 -9.58
C GLY A 219 9.97 7.38 -8.95
N LYS A 220 11.01 7.61 -9.76
CA LYS A 220 12.28 8.16 -9.27
C LYS A 220 12.11 9.57 -8.71
N ALA A 221 11.39 10.45 -9.41
CA ALA A 221 11.14 11.82 -8.95
C ALA A 221 10.36 11.84 -7.63
N ARG A 222 9.30 11.02 -7.51
CA ARG A 222 8.53 10.87 -6.26
C ARG A 222 9.42 10.42 -5.11
N ASN A 223 10.30 9.43 -5.32
CA ASN A 223 11.20 8.94 -4.27
C ASN A 223 12.22 9.99 -3.82
N TYR A 224 12.78 10.78 -4.73
CA TYR A 224 13.68 11.88 -4.37
C TYR A 224 12.96 12.92 -3.51
N LEU A 225 11.75 13.31 -3.90
CA LEU A 225 10.95 14.25 -3.13
C LEU A 225 10.62 13.70 -1.75
N LEU A 226 10.13 12.47 -1.68
CA LEU A 226 9.75 11.80 -0.45
C LEU A 226 10.92 11.73 0.54
N THR A 227 12.06 11.20 0.09
CA THR A 227 13.23 11.00 0.96
C THR A 227 13.86 12.30 1.42
N THR A 228 13.64 13.40 0.69
CA THR A 228 14.13 14.73 1.08
C THR A 228 13.18 15.42 2.04
N ALA A 229 11.86 15.26 1.86
CA ALA A 229 10.85 16.04 2.58
C ALA A 229 10.26 15.33 3.80
N LEU A 230 10.25 13.99 3.84
CA LEU A 230 9.66 13.23 4.94
C LEU A 230 10.50 13.38 6.21
N LYS A 231 9.88 13.95 7.23
CA LYS A 231 10.48 14.16 8.57
C LYS A 231 9.88 13.23 9.61
N PRO A 232 10.56 13.00 10.73
CA PRO A 232 10.08 12.15 11.83
C PRO A 232 8.66 12.47 12.29
N GLU A 233 8.31 13.74 12.38
CA GLU A 233 7.05 14.22 12.93
C GLU A 233 5.83 14.07 12.02
N HIS A 234 6.00 13.69 10.74
CA HIS A 234 4.86 13.49 9.84
C HIS A 234 4.13 12.20 10.16
N SER A 235 2.82 12.27 10.33
CA SER A 235 1.91 11.12 10.47
C SER A 235 1.35 10.66 9.13
N TRP A 236 1.10 11.61 8.23
CA TRP A 236 0.47 11.38 6.94
C TRP A 236 1.29 11.97 5.80
N VAL A 237 1.26 11.33 4.64
CA VAL A 237 1.79 11.84 3.37
C VAL A 237 0.65 11.92 2.37
N TYR A 238 0.44 13.10 1.80
CA TYR A 238 -0.58 13.33 0.79
C TYR A 238 0.07 13.73 -0.53
N TRP A 239 0.02 12.82 -1.49
CA TRP A 239 0.45 13.09 -2.85
C TRP A 239 -0.67 13.78 -3.62
N ARG A 240 -0.36 14.91 -4.25
CA ARG A 240 -1.33 15.69 -5.00
C ARG A 240 -0.69 16.24 -6.28
N ASP A 241 -1.27 15.90 -7.42
CA ASP A 241 -0.82 16.47 -8.70
C ASP A 241 -1.29 17.91 -8.86
N VAL A 242 -0.58 18.67 -9.71
CA VAL A 242 -0.75 20.14 -9.83
C VAL A 242 -1.97 20.53 -10.68
N ASP A 243 -2.44 19.66 -11.54
CA ASP A 243 -3.44 19.90 -12.59
C ASP A 243 -4.88 19.51 -12.17
N ILE A 244 -5.13 19.53 -10.87
CA ILE A 244 -6.47 19.42 -10.28
C ILE A 244 -7.16 20.77 -10.40
N VAL A 245 -8.42 20.76 -10.86
CA VAL A 245 -9.22 21.98 -11.04
C VAL A 245 -10.26 22.17 -9.96
N ASP A 246 -10.69 21.09 -9.28
CA ASP A 246 -11.61 21.16 -8.16
C ASP A 246 -11.46 19.94 -7.26
N SER A 247 -11.56 20.14 -5.96
CA SER A 247 -11.54 19.10 -4.94
C SER A 247 -12.24 19.57 -3.67
N PRO A 248 -12.88 18.69 -2.88
CA PRO A 248 -13.45 19.07 -1.60
C PRO A 248 -12.41 19.70 -0.65
N GLU A 249 -12.77 20.80 0.00
CA GLU A 249 -11.91 21.50 0.97
C GLU A 249 -11.54 20.60 2.16
N LYS A 250 -12.39 19.64 2.52
CA LYS A 250 -12.22 18.67 3.62
C LYS A 250 -11.56 17.36 3.20
N ILE A 251 -10.92 17.31 2.04
CA ILE A 251 -10.40 16.07 1.48
C ILE A 251 -9.44 15.34 2.43
N LEU A 252 -8.62 16.06 3.20
CA LEU A 252 -7.71 15.44 4.16
C LEU A 252 -8.45 14.79 5.31
N GLU A 253 -9.39 15.51 5.93
CA GLU A 253 -10.22 14.99 7.03
C GLU A 253 -11.10 13.84 6.57
N ASP A 254 -11.72 13.95 5.41
CA ASP A 254 -12.55 12.91 4.83
C ASP A 254 -11.72 11.62 4.62
N PHE A 255 -10.54 11.72 4.03
CA PHE A 255 -9.65 10.57 3.80
C PHE A 255 -9.11 9.96 5.10
N ILE A 256 -8.69 10.78 6.04
CA ILE A 256 -8.18 10.35 7.33
C ILE A 256 -9.25 9.60 8.13
N ALA A 257 -10.52 9.99 7.99
CA ALA A 257 -11.64 9.34 8.68
C ALA A 257 -11.81 7.86 8.31
N HIS A 258 -11.36 7.44 7.13
CA HIS A 258 -11.41 6.05 6.67
C HIS A 258 -10.36 5.14 7.33
N ASP A 259 -9.34 5.69 7.99
CA ASP A 259 -8.25 4.94 8.65
C ASP A 259 -7.56 3.89 7.76
N ARG A 260 -7.40 4.19 6.48
CA ARG A 260 -6.74 3.28 5.54
C ARG A 260 -5.25 3.59 5.42
N ASP A 261 -4.45 2.55 5.14
CA ASP A 261 -2.99 2.74 4.99
C ASP A 261 -2.68 3.53 3.72
N ILE A 262 -3.41 3.24 2.65
CA ILE A 262 -3.35 3.95 1.37
C ILE A 262 -4.78 4.14 0.86
N LEU A 263 -5.14 5.37 0.50
CA LEU A 263 -6.47 5.72 0.01
C LEU A 263 -6.37 6.68 -1.18
N VAL A 264 -7.19 6.44 -2.22
CA VAL A 264 -7.27 7.27 -3.41
C VAL A 264 -8.73 7.60 -3.76
N PRO A 265 -9.02 8.81 -4.29
CA PRO A 265 -10.34 9.16 -4.81
C PRO A 265 -10.49 8.68 -6.25
N ASN A 266 -11.71 8.76 -6.76
CA ASN A 266 -11.97 8.66 -8.19
C ASN A 266 -11.62 9.98 -8.88
N ILE A 267 -11.05 9.93 -10.06
CA ILE A 267 -10.59 11.11 -10.80
C ILE A 267 -11.40 11.25 -12.09
N TRP A 268 -12.09 12.38 -12.18
CA TRP A 268 -12.90 12.71 -13.34
C TRP A 268 -12.49 14.07 -13.91
N PHE A 269 -13.09 14.47 -15.07
CA PHE A 269 -12.93 15.79 -15.67
C PHE A 269 -14.27 16.33 -16.15
N HIS A 270 -14.36 17.64 -16.30
CA HIS A 270 -15.45 18.33 -16.99
C HIS A 270 -15.01 18.79 -18.37
N ARG A 271 -15.86 18.58 -19.37
CA ARG A 271 -15.72 19.13 -20.73
C ARG A 271 -16.98 19.90 -21.11
N TYR A 272 -16.83 21.15 -21.49
CA TYR A 272 -17.92 21.95 -21.99
C TYR A 272 -17.96 21.88 -23.51
N GLU A 273 -18.93 21.15 -24.05
CA GLU A 273 -19.08 20.96 -25.49
C GLU A 273 -20.52 21.23 -25.91
N ASN A 274 -20.72 22.09 -26.91
CA ASN A 274 -22.03 22.47 -27.43
C ASN A 274 -23.02 22.96 -26.34
N GLY A 275 -22.52 23.70 -25.34
CA GLY A 275 -23.29 24.24 -24.22
C GLY A 275 -23.74 23.18 -23.20
N LYS A 276 -23.17 21.98 -23.26
CA LYS A 276 -23.37 20.93 -22.27
C LYS A 276 -22.11 20.68 -21.47
N ASP A 277 -22.29 20.45 -20.20
CA ASP A 277 -21.26 19.94 -19.33
C ASP A 277 -21.21 18.40 -19.43
N ILE A 278 -20.08 17.88 -19.84
CA ILE A 278 -19.84 16.45 -20.01
C ILE A 278 -18.85 16.01 -18.93
N GLU A 279 -19.29 15.13 -18.06
CA GLU A 279 -18.45 14.50 -17.04
C GLU A 279 -17.74 13.28 -17.66
N GLY A 280 -16.41 13.31 -17.67
CA GLY A 280 -15.60 12.22 -18.17
C GLY A 280 -14.76 11.55 -17.08
N ARG A 281 -14.35 10.32 -17.35
CA ARG A 281 -13.47 9.53 -16.46
C ARG A 281 -12.03 9.74 -16.84
N PHE A 282 -11.18 10.06 -15.88
CA PHE A 282 -9.79 10.41 -16.19
C PHE A 282 -8.80 9.30 -15.86
N ASP A 283 -8.75 8.80 -14.63
CA ASP A 283 -7.69 7.92 -14.18
C ASP A 283 -8.08 6.44 -14.25
N TYR A 284 -7.46 5.71 -15.17
CA TYR A 284 -7.63 4.27 -15.34
C TYR A 284 -6.52 3.45 -14.67
N ASN A 285 -5.63 4.07 -13.89
CA ASN A 285 -4.57 3.37 -13.19
C ASN A 285 -5.01 2.84 -11.81
N SER A 286 -6.22 3.23 -11.36
CA SER A 286 -6.86 2.67 -10.18
C SER A 286 -7.76 1.50 -10.58
N TRP A 287 -7.37 0.27 -10.19
CA TRP A 287 -8.04 -0.94 -10.69
C TRP A 287 -7.96 -2.12 -9.71
N VAL A 288 -8.89 -3.06 -9.92
CA VAL A 288 -8.93 -4.39 -9.29
C VAL A 288 -8.42 -5.41 -10.29
N GLU A 289 -7.54 -6.32 -9.84
CA GLU A 289 -6.87 -7.31 -10.66
C GLU A 289 -7.84 -8.39 -11.16
N SER A 290 -7.62 -8.86 -12.37
CA SER A 290 -8.37 -9.92 -13.02
C SER A 290 -7.55 -11.22 -13.14
N ASP A 291 -8.23 -12.36 -13.34
CA ASP A 291 -7.55 -13.61 -13.67
C ASP A 291 -6.77 -13.52 -14.98
N LYS A 292 -7.29 -12.77 -15.95
CA LYS A 292 -6.64 -12.51 -17.23
C LYS A 292 -5.37 -11.69 -17.05
N GLY A 293 -5.42 -10.62 -16.24
CA GLY A 293 -4.26 -9.80 -15.90
C GLY A 293 -3.19 -10.61 -15.19
N ARG A 294 -3.56 -11.43 -14.19
CA ARG A 294 -2.64 -12.35 -13.51
C ARG A 294 -1.99 -13.35 -14.47
N ALA A 295 -2.79 -13.95 -15.36
CA ALA A 295 -2.27 -14.90 -16.34
C ALA A 295 -1.32 -14.24 -17.36
N LEU A 296 -1.57 -12.98 -17.70
CA LEU A 296 -0.71 -12.18 -18.57
C LEU A 296 0.63 -11.88 -17.89
N THR A 297 0.60 -11.33 -16.67
CA THR A 297 1.79 -11.03 -15.85
C THR A 297 2.70 -12.25 -15.69
N ASN A 298 2.12 -13.44 -15.49
CA ASN A 298 2.89 -14.69 -15.35
C ASN A 298 3.63 -15.12 -16.64
N LYS A 299 3.28 -14.56 -17.80
CA LYS A 299 3.88 -14.88 -19.10
C LYS A 299 4.85 -13.82 -19.58
N LEU A 300 4.76 -12.60 -19.07
CA LEU A 300 5.61 -11.50 -19.47
C LEU A 300 7.00 -11.59 -18.85
N ASP A 301 7.97 -10.98 -19.54
CA ASP A 301 9.27 -10.72 -18.94
C ASP A 301 9.08 -9.78 -17.73
N LYS A 302 9.87 -10.03 -16.68
CA LYS A 302 9.76 -9.31 -15.40
C LYS A 302 10.06 -7.81 -15.51
N ASP A 303 10.82 -7.40 -16.54
CA ASP A 303 11.21 -6.00 -16.75
C ASP A 303 10.20 -5.20 -17.59
N VAL A 304 9.20 -5.90 -18.16
CA VAL A 304 8.11 -5.24 -18.89
C VAL A 304 7.22 -4.48 -17.90
N VAL A 305 6.89 -3.24 -18.21
CA VAL A 305 5.92 -2.43 -17.49
C VAL A 305 4.61 -2.45 -18.28
N LEU A 306 3.56 -2.98 -17.68
CA LEU A 306 2.20 -2.89 -18.19
C LEU A 306 1.69 -1.46 -17.99
N ALA A 307 1.11 -0.89 -19.02
CA ALA A 307 0.40 0.38 -18.96
C ALA A 307 -1.06 0.16 -19.33
N GLU A 308 -1.97 0.62 -18.49
CA GLU A 308 -3.40 0.50 -18.71
C GLU A 308 -3.90 1.47 -19.80
N GLY A 309 -4.98 1.08 -20.47
CA GLY A 309 -5.59 1.88 -21.55
C GLY A 309 -4.97 1.68 -22.94
N TYR A 310 -4.05 0.73 -23.10
CA TYR A 310 -3.41 0.41 -24.38
C TYR A 310 -3.84 -0.95 -24.92
N LYS A 311 -4.01 -1.01 -26.28
CA LYS A 311 -4.46 -2.25 -26.95
C LYS A 311 -3.44 -3.39 -26.93
N GLN A 312 -2.17 -3.09 -26.64
CA GLN A 312 -1.08 -4.07 -26.60
C GLN A 312 -1.29 -5.14 -25.54
N TYR A 313 -1.92 -4.76 -24.41
CA TYR A 313 -2.22 -5.69 -23.33
C TYR A 313 -3.68 -5.54 -22.89
N ASP A 314 -4.46 -6.58 -23.13
CA ASP A 314 -5.82 -6.67 -22.61
C ASP A 314 -5.79 -7.42 -21.26
N THR A 315 -5.74 -6.64 -20.20
CA THR A 315 -5.65 -7.14 -18.83
C THR A 315 -7.00 -7.62 -18.29
N GLY A 316 -8.11 -7.14 -18.83
CA GLY A 316 -9.46 -7.42 -18.31
C GLY A 316 -9.68 -6.90 -16.88
N ARG A 317 -8.86 -5.98 -16.38
CA ARG A 317 -8.98 -5.34 -15.06
C ARG A 317 -10.25 -4.52 -14.95
N THR A 318 -10.77 -4.41 -13.74
CA THR A 318 -11.92 -3.54 -13.45
C THR A 318 -11.41 -2.20 -12.93
N TYR A 319 -11.73 -1.13 -13.64
CA TYR A 319 -11.22 0.20 -13.31
C TYR A 319 -12.17 0.96 -12.38
N MET A 320 -11.62 1.54 -11.31
CA MET A 320 -12.39 2.39 -10.39
C MET A 320 -13.03 3.58 -11.10
N ALA A 321 -12.39 4.11 -12.13
CA ALA A 321 -12.94 5.19 -12.96
C ALA A 321 -14.33 4.87 -13.53
N ARG A 322 -14.67 3.59 -13.73
CA ARG A 322 -15.96 3.12 -14.23
C ARG A 322 -16.91 2.65 -13.12
N MET A 323 -16.44 2.65 -11.89
CA MET A 323 -17.24 2.34 -10.71
C MET A 323 -17.75 3.64 -10.08
N GLY A 324 -18.92 3.61 -9.52
CA GLY A 324 -19.45 4.71 -8.73
C GLY A 324 -19.89 5.94 -9.54
N ASP A 325 -20.44 6.88 -8.76
CA ASP A 325 -20.89 8.19 -9.20
C ASP A 325 -20.79 9.13 -7.98
N TRP A 326 -20.30 10.36 -8.18
CA TRP A 326 -20.14 11.35 -7.10
C TRP A 326 -21.44 11.74 -6.41
N ARG A 327 -22.59 11.39 -7.00
CA ARG A 327 -23.93 11.59 -6.44
C ARG A 327 -24.32 10.51 -5.42
N ASN A 328 -23.56 9.42 -5.35
CA ASN A 328 -23.78 8.31 -4.43
C ASN A 328 -23.06 8.53 -3.09
N ASN A 329 -23.07 7.48 -2.23
CA ASN A 329 -22.40 7.53 -0.95
C ASN A 329 -20.88 7.68 -1.14
N LYS A 330 -20.34 8.84 -0.77
CA LYS A 330 -18.91 9.17 -0.90
C LYS A 330 -17.99 8.32 -0.03
N ASP A 331 -18.52 7.69 1.02
CA ASP A 331 -17.78 6.90 1.98
C ASP A 331 -17.71 5.40 1.59
N GLU A 332 -18.23 5.04 0.42
CA GLU A 332 -18.10 3.68 -0.11
C GLU A 332 -16.63 3.42 -0.48
N GLU A 333 -16.11 2.27 -0.01
CA GLU A 333 -14.73 1.86 -0.23
C GLU A 333 -14.66 0.59 -1.09
N ILE A 334 -13.64 0.52 -1.92
CA ILE A 334 -13.26 -0.69 -2.64
C ILE A 334 -11.79 -1.00 -2.42
N GLU A 335 -11.44 -2.27 -2.30
CA GLU A 335 -10.04 -2.69 -2.28
C GLU A 335 -9.47 -2.65 -3.70
N LEU A 336 -8.25 -2.11 -3.86
CA LEU A 336 -7.56 -1.95 -5.13
C LEU A 336 -6.27 -2.75 -5.19
N ASP A 337 -5.87 -3.15 -6.40
CA ASP A 337 -4.59 -3.82 -6.68
C ASP A 337 -3.60 -2.91 -7.42
N GLY A 338 -4.06 -1.85 -8.00
CA GLY A 338 -3.29 -0.76 -8.60
C GLY A 338 -3.96 0.57 -8.29
N ILE A 339 -3.17 1.64 -8.20
CA ILE A 339 -3.68 3.00 -7.96
C ILE A 339 -3.06 4.00 -8.93
N GLY A 340 -3.80 5.06 -9.21
CA GLY A 340 -3.33 6.23 -9.93
C GLY A 340 -2.56 7.20 -9.05
N GLY A 341 -1.97 8.21 -9.68
CA GLY A 341 -1.04 9.15 -9.03
C GLY A 341 -1.59 10.51 -8.66
N VAL A 342 -2.79 10.83 -9.12
CA VAL A 342 -3.33 12.21 -9.04
C VAL A 342 -3.55 12.67 -7.59
N ASN A 343 -4.10 11.80 -6.76
CA ASN A 343 -4.28 12.01 -5.32
C ASN A 343 -4.09 10.71 -4.56
N ILE A 344 -3.19 10.70 -3.57
CA ILE A 344 -2.96 9.52 -2.73
C ILE A 344 -2.74 9.97 -1.29
N LEU A 345 -3.57 9.56 -0.35
CA LEU A 345 -3.26 9.67 1.08
C LEU A 345 -2.59 8.38 1.56
N VAL A 346 -1.50 8.50 2.29
CA VAL A 346 -0.69 7.39 2.79
C VAL A 346 -0.34 7.63 4.25
N LYS A 347 -0.48 6.62 5.11
CA LYS A 347 0.13 6.67 6.45
C LYS A 347 1.65 6.75 6.31
N ALA A 348 2.30 7.69 6.96
CA ALA A 348 3.74 7.90 6.79
C ALA A 348 4.59 6.66 7.10
N ASP A 349 4.09 5.77 7.96
CA ASP A 349 4.75 4.51 8.31
C ASP A 349 4.87 3.54 7.14
N VAL A 350 3.95 3.58 6.17
CA VAL A 350 4.05 2.81 4.93
C VAL A 350 5.34 3.18 4.20
N HIS A 351 5.58 4.48 4.02
CA HIS A 351 6.79 4.97 3.38
C HIS A 351 8.06 4.72 4.21
N ARG A 352 7.99 4.90 5.54
CA ARG A 352 9.11 4.62 6.45
C ARG A 352 9.50 3.15 6.46
N SER A 353 8.54 2.26 6.25
CA SER A 353 8.82 0.81 6.14
C SER A 353 9.48 0.42 4.82
N GLY A 354 9.78 1.38 3.94
CA GLY A 354 10.48 1.16 2.68
C GLY A 354 9.55 0.94 1.49
N ILE A 355 8.23 1.07 1.64
CA ILE A 355 7.29 0.97 0.53
C ILE A 355 7.21 2.32 -0.19
N ASN A 356 7.91 2.40 -1.31
CA ASN A 356 8.05 3.59 -2.13
C ASN A 356 7.67 3.31 -3.59
N PHE A 357 7.80 4.28 -4.47
CA PHE A 357 7.41 4.15 -5.87
C PHE A 357 8.50 3.41 -6.66
N PRO A 358 8.29 2.15 -7.13
CA PRO A 358 9.33 1.45 -7.84
C PRO A 358 9.66 2.14 -9.17
N CYS A 359 10.92 2.49 -9.35
CA CYS A 359 11.46 3.02 -10.60
C CYS A 359 11.99 1.90 -11.53
N TYR A 360 11.50 0.70 -11.33
CA TYR A 360 11.70 -0.53 -12.10
C TYR A 360 10.37 -1.28 -12.16
N ALA A 361 10.29 -2.34 -12.95
CA ALA A 361 9.09 -3.17 -12.98
C ALA A 361 9.02 -4.05 -11.73
N PHE A 362 7.99 -3.88 -10.91
CA PHE A 362 7.63 -4.76 -9.80
C PHE A 362 6.29 -5.42 -10.14
N GLU A 363 6.28 -6.73 -10.31
CA GLU A 363 5.10 -7.48 -10.80
C GLU A 363 4.52 -6.84 -12.08
N ASN A 364 5.39 -6.47 -13.01
CA ASN A 364 5.06 -5.75 -14.25
C ASN A 364 4.37 -4.39 -14.06
N GLN A 365 4.48 -3.78 -12.90
CA GLN A 365 3.99 -2.44 -12.62
C GLN A 365 5.13 -1.52 -12.19
N ALA A 366 5.01 -0.23 -12.42
CA ALA A 366 5.98 0.77 -11.97
C ALA A 366 5.23 1.97 -11.39
N GLU A 367 5.95 2.85 -10.68
CA GLU A 367 5.40 4.02 -10.03
C GLU A 367 4.22 3.69 -9.12
N THR A 368 3.07 4.33 -9.26
CA THR A 368 1.92 4.25 -8.35
C THR A 368 1.24 2.88 -8.36
N GLU A 369 1.09 2.25 -9.51
CA GLU A 369 0.57 0.89 -9.59
C GLU A 369 1.55 -0.11 -8.97
N GLY A 370 2.86 0.09 -9.19
CA GLY A 370 3.91 -0.69 -8.54
C GLY A 370 3.96 -0.47 -7.03
N PHE A 371 3.74 0.76 -6.58
CA PHE A 371 3.63 1.11 -5.15
C PHE A 371 2.46 0.36 -4.49
N ALA A 372 1.28 0.33 -5.12
CA ALA A 372 0.13 -0.43 -4.62
C ALA A 372 0.45 -1.93 -4.50
N LYS A 373 1.08 -2.52 -5.51
CA LYS A 373 1.52 -3.94 -5.48
C LYS A 373 2.51 -4.19 -4.35
N MET A 374 3.50 -3.33 -4.16
CA MET A 374 4.47 -3.45 -3.06
C MET A 374 3.78 -3.35 -1.70
N ALA A 375 2.88 -2.39 -1.53
CA ALA A 375 2.14 -2.17 -0.29
C ALA A 375 1.29 -3.39 0.08
N LYS A 376 0.48 -3.90 -0.86
CA LYS A 376 -0.32 -5.12 -0.64
C LYS A 376 0.54 -6.32 -0.30
N ARG A 377 1.68 -6.48 -0.97
CA ARG A 377 2.61 -7.57 -0.70
C ARG A 377 3.25 -7.47 0.68
N ALA A 378 3.43 -6.26 1.18
CA ALA A 378 3.89 -6.00 2.54
C ALA A 378 2.78 -6.10 3.60
N GLY A 379 1.52 -6.31 3.19
CA GLY A 379 0.37 -6.47 4.07
C GLY A 379 -0.38 -5.18 4.40
N TYR A 380 -0.09 -4.08 3.70
CA TYR A 380 -0.84 -2.84 3.83
C TYR A 380 -2.11 -2.84 3.00
N GLY A 381 -3.15 -2.21 3.52
CA GLY A 381 -4.43 -2.03 2.84
C GLY A 381 -4.36 -0.92 1.79
N VAL A 382 -4.83 -1.22 0.58
CA VAL A 382 -4.91 -0.27 -0.53
C VAL A 382 -6.36 -0.13 -0.95
N TYR A 383 -6.92 1.07 -0.81
CA TYR A 383 -8.35 1.31 -1.02
C TYR A 383 -8.59 2.50 -1.93
N GLY A 384 -9.76 2.50 -2.56
CA GLY A 384 -10.26 3.61 -3.36
C GLY A 384 -11.68 3.96 -2.99
N LEU A 385 -12.04 5.22 -3.23
CA LEU A 385 -13.37 5.78 -3.02
C LEU A 385 -14.04 6.01 -4.38
N PRO A 386 -14.85 5.09 -4.89
CA PRO A 386 -15.41 5.18 -6.25
C PRO A 386 -16.37 6.36 -6.42
N ASN A 387 -17.01 6.80 -5.33
CA ASN A 387 -17.98 7.90 -5.33
C ASN A 387 -17.41 9.24 -4.83
N TYR A 388 -16.17 9.27 -4.34
CA TYR A 388 -15.48 10.48 -3.95
C TYR A 388 -14.66 10.99 -5.13
N VAL A 389 -15.12 12.06 -5.78
CA VAL A 389 -14.53 12.53 -7.03
C VAL A 389 -13.68 13.78 -6.81
N VAL A 390 -12.48 13.76 -7.37
CA VAL A 390 -11.61 14.92 -7.56
C VAL A 390 -11.55 15.23 -9.05
N TRP A 391 -11.65 16.50 -9.40
CA TRP A 391 -11.77 16.95 -10.79
C TRP A 391 -10.40 17.39 -11.31
N HIS A 392 -10.00 16.75 -12.40
CA HIS A 392 -8.76 17.02 -13.13
C HIS A 392 -9.05 17.87 -14.35
N ILE A 393 -8.06 18.58 -14.89
CA ILE A 393 -8.20 19.24 -16.17
C ILE A 393 -8.61 18.22 -17.26
N ASP A 394 -9.43 18.66 -18.19
CA ASP A 394 -9.66 17.89 -19.41
C ASP A 394 -8.42 18.05 -20.31
N THR A 395 -7.70 16.94 -20.51
CA THR A 395 -6.68 16.88 -21.54
C THR A 395 -7.34 16.29 -22.77
N GLU A 396 -7.37 17.03 -23.89
CA GLU A 396 -7.96 16.59 -25.18
C GLU A 396 -7.45 15.22 -25.65
N GLU A 397 -6.42 14.73 -25.03
CA GLU A 397 -5.69 13.50 -25.31
C GLU A 397 -6.50 12.22 -25.13
N LYS A 398 -7.55 12.25 -24.32
CA LYS A 398 -8.39 11.06 -24.03
C LYS A 398 -9.71 11.02 -24.80
N GLY A 399 -9.92 11.93 -25.72
CA GLY A 399 -11.15 12.03 -26.52
C GLY A 399 -11.33 11.01 -27.63
N GLY A 400 -10.43 10.09 -27.79
CA GLY A 400 -10.53 9.10 -28.84
C GLY A 400 -10.06 7.72 -28.40
N ASN A 401 -10.97 6.81 -28.26
CA ASN A 401 -10.79 5.36 -28.08
C ASN A 401 -10.83 4.79 -26.65
N VAL A 402 -11.99 4.85 -26.05
CA VAL A 402 -12.41 3.76 -25.16
C VAL A 402 -13.84 3.36 -25.48
#